data_129e273bb1bd0d0725b280f1856cd1a0
#
_entry.id   129e273bb1bd0d0725b280f1856cd1a0
#
_cell.length_a   1.000
_cell.length_b   1.000
_cell.length_c   1.000
_cell.angle_alpha   90.00
_cell.angle_beta   90.00
_cell.angle_gamma   90.00
#
_symmetry.space_group_name_H-M   'P 1'
#
loop_
_entity.id
_entity.type
_entity.pdbx_description
1 polymer ?
#
loop_
_entity_poly.entity_id
_entity_poly.type
_entity_poly.pdbx_seq_one_letter_code
_entity_poly.pdbx_strand_id
1 'polypeptide(L)'
;HMAGGGRRWLPFTLRLYVYAGNSQLRFVHSFVFDGNQDSDFIRSVGFQADVPLRGECYNRHVAFSMGNGDMWHEPVQPLDGRQPLDKSINWQQRQMLGLEIPRYGSFDKRQQTLLDEWASWDGFRLSQLNDGSFTIRKRTQADRPWIGTYTGHRSNGLAFVGDHSGGVALSLRDFWQQYPSSLLIDGARSASATLTAWLW
;
A
#
# COMPACT_ATOMS: atom_id res chain seq x y z
N HIS A 1 11.62 -20.41 9.99
CA HIS A 1 11.90 -20.09 8.58
C HIS A 1 12.48 -21.32 7.85
N MET A 2 12.36 -21.33 6.52
CA MET A 2 12.85 -22.43 5.68
C MET A 2 13.87 -21.89 4.69
N ALA A 3 15.01 -22.57 4.58
CA ALA A 3 16.01 -22.31 3.53
C ALA A 3 15.81 -23.25 2.34
N GLY A 4 16.47 -22.97 1.23
CA GLY A 4 16.58 -23.92 0.12
C GLY A 4 17.14 -25.26 0.60
N GLY A 5 16.62 -26.37 0.06
CA GLY A 5 16.97 -27.72 0.52
C GLY A 5 16.24 -28.21 1.78
N GLY A 6 15.25 -27.46 2.27
CA GLY A 6 14.41 -27.90 3.41
C GLY A 6 15.03 -27.72 4.79
N ARG A 7 16.21 -27.11 4.91
CA ARG A 7 16.81 -26.80 6.22
C ARG A 7 15.95 -25.80 6.99
N ARG A 8 15.60 -26.10 8.23
CA ARG A 8 14.97 -25.16 9.16
C ARG A 8 16.07 -24.36 9.86
N TRP A 9 15.89 -23.05 9.87
CA TRP A 9 16.79 -22.11 10.54
C TRP A 9 16.05 -20.85 10.96
N LEU A 10 16.70 -19.96 11.68
CA LEU A 10 16.10 -18.75 12.24
C LEU A 10 14.85 -19.09 13.08
N PRO A 11 15.02 -19.84 14.20
CA PRO A 11 13.91 -20.05 15.11
C PRO A 11 13.33 -18.70 15.53
N PHE A 12 12.00 -18.60 15.54
CA PHE A 12 11.33 -17.33 15.75
C PHE A 12 10.20 -17.44 16.77
N THR A 13 9.87 -16.29 17.34
CA THR A 13 8.69 -16.10 18.18
C THR A 13 7.85 -14.98 17.57
N LEU A 14 6.59 -15.25 17.33
CA LEU A 14 5.59 -14.24 16.94
C LEU A 14 4.66 -13.96 18.12
N ARG A 15 4.60 -12.70 18.55
CA ARG A 15 3.66 -12.24 19.57
C ARG A 15 2.60 -11.36 18.91
N LEU A 16 1.34 -11.71 19.11
CA LEU A 16 0.18 -10.96 18.68
C LEU A 16 -0.50 -10.34 19.90
N TYR A 17 -0.64 -9.02 19.90
CA TYR A 17 -1.37 -8.28 20.93
C TYR A 17 -2.70 -7.82 20.35
N VAL A 18 -3.78 -8.21 21.00
CA VAL A 18 -5.16 -7.86 20.67
C VAL A 18 -5.74 -7.10 21.87
N TYR A 19 -6.33 -5.95 21.60
CA TYR A 19 -6.89 -5.09 22.64
C TYR A 19 -8.41 -5.06 22.51
N ALA A 20 -9.11 -5.30 23.62
CA ALA A 20 -10.57 -5.26 23.64
C ALA A 20 -11.08 -3.85 23.24
N GLY A 21 -12.09 -3.83 22.37
CA GLY A 21 -12.69 -2.58 21.89
C GLY A 21 -11.84 -1.76 20.91
N ASN A 22 -10.73 -2.34 20.41
CA ASN A 22 -9.85 -1.70 19.44
C ASN A 22 -9.64 -2.60 18.22
N SER A 23 -9.70 -2.03 17.02
CA SER A 23 -9.40 -2.75 15.77
C SER A 23 -7.90 -2.87 15.46
N GLN A 24 -7.03 -2.30 16.31
CA GLN A 24 -5.59 -2.38 16.13
C GLN A 24 -5.04 -3.68 16.66
N LEU A 25 -4.14 -4.28 15.87
CA LEU A 25 -3.34 -5.43 16.25
C LEU A 25 -1.87 -5.02 16.26
N ARG A 26 -1.12 -5.49 17.28
CA ARG A 26 0.32 -5.30 17.31
C ARG A 26 1.01 -6.64 17.14
N PHE A 27 1.90 -6.73 16.15
CA PHE A 27 2.76 -7.87 15.90
C PHE A 27 4.18 -7.57 16.38
N VAL A 28 4.79 -8.52 17.07
CA VAL A 28 6.22 -8.50 17.38
C VAL A 28 6.81 -9.81 16.90
N HIS A 29 7.67 -9.75 15.90
CA HIS A 29 8.41 -10.88 15.37
C HIS A 29 9.85 -10.80 15.88
N SER A 30 10.31 -11.85 16.54
CA SER A 30 11.69 -11.98 17.01
C SER A 30 12.24 -13.30 16.50
N PHE A 31 13.48 -13.30 16.03
CA PHE A 31 14.16 -14.52 15.61
C PHE A 31 15.61 -14.53 16.11
N VAL A 32 16.19 -15.70 16.17
CA VAL A 32 17.61 -15.90 16.50
C VAL A 32 18.34 -16.33 15.22
N PHE A 33 19.44 -15.66 14.90
CA PHE A 33 20.30 -16.10 13.82
C PHE A 33 21.13 -17.31 14.32
N ASP A 34 20.80 -18.48 13.84
CA ASP A 34 21.44 -19.75 14.13
C ASP A 34 22.14 -20.35 12.90
N GLY A 35 22.41 -19.52 11.91
CA GLY A 35 23.12 -19.88 10.69
C GLY A 35 24.62 -19.70 10.78
N ASN A 36 25.33 -20.13 9.74
CA ASN A 36 26.74 -19.87 9.58
C ASN A 36 26.90 -18.46 8.98
N GLN A 37 27.57 -17.55 9.71
CA GLN A 37 27.77 -16.15 9.32
C GLN A 37 28.52 -15.96 8.00
N ASP A 38 29.31 -16.96 7.57
CA ASP A 38 30.14 -16.88 6.36
C ASP A 38 29.42 -17.37 5.09
N SER A 39 28.33 -18.13 5.27
CA SER A 39 27.61 -18.75 4.14
C SER A 39 26.10 -18.52 4.11
N ASP A 40 25.52 -18.14 5.24
CA ASP A 40 24.08 -17.97 5.34
C ASP A 40 23.71 -16.48 5.42
N PHE A 41 22.87 -16.03 4.50
CA PHE A 41 22.44 -14.64 4.42
C PHE A 41 20.92 -14.53 4.42
N ILE A 42 20.38 -13.61 5.22
CA ILE A 42 18.98 -13.23 5.15
C ILE A 42 18.83 -12.25 3.97
N ARG A 43 18.11 -12.68 2.94
CA ARG A 43 17.89 -11.84 1.75
C ARG A 43 16.88 -10.73 2.01
N SER A 44 15.83 -11.04 2.76
CA SER A 44 14.78 -10.09 3.10
C SER A 44 13.94 -10.63 4.26
N VAL A 45 13.40 -9.72 5.05
CA VAL A 45 12.39 -10.00 6.06
C VAL A 45 11.20 -9.07 5.79
N GLY A 46 10.01 -9.60 5.77
CA GLY A 46 8.81 -8.81 5.52
C GLY A 46 7.57 -9.41 6.18
N PHE A 47 6.57 -8.58 6.35
CA PHE A 47 5.22 -8.95 6.73
C PHE A 47 4.28 -8.63 5.56
N GLN A 48 3.41 -9.56 5.22
CA GLN A 48 2.45 -9.42 4.14
C GLN A 48 1.03 -9.68 4.64
N ALA A 49 0.09 -8.89 4.19
CA ALA A 49 -1.34 -9.08 4.40
C ALA A 49 -2.08 -8.95 3.07
N ASP A 50 -3.04 -9.85 2.83
CA ASP A 50 -3.97 -9.75 1.72
C ASP A 50 -5.20 -8.96 2.15
N VAL A 51 -5.59 -7.97 1.35
CA VAL A 51 -6.66 -7.02 1.66
C VAL A 51 -7.76 -7.15 0.60
N PRO A 52 -8.90 -7.76 0.93
CA PRO A 52 -10.02 -7.84 0.00
C PRO A 52 -10.54 -6.46 -0.38
N LEU A 53 -10.74 -6.22 -1.67
CA LEU A 53 -11.25 -4.97 -2.23
C LEU A 53 -12.52 -5.26 -3.02
N ARG A 54 -13.62 -4.60 -2.67
CA ARG A 54 -14.97 -4.85 -3.23
C ARG A 54 -15.48 -3.72 -4.10
N GLY A 55 -15.00 -2.48 -3.84
CA GLY A 55 -15.40 -1.31 -4.60
C GLY A 55 -14.81 -1.27 -6.01
N GLU A 56 -15.39 -0.44 -6.87
CA GLU A 56 -14.82 -0.10 -8.16
C GLU A 56 -13.46 0.60 -7.99
N CYS A 57 -12.56 0.51 -8.98
CA CYS A 57 -11.22 1.08 -8.85
C CYS A 57 -11.20 2.56 -8.46
N TYR A 58 -12.18 3.34 -8.89
CA TYR A 58 -12.32 4.75 -8.53
C TYR A 58 -12.86 4.97 -7.10
N ASN A 59 -13.36 3.93 -6.42
CA ASN A 59 -13.76 3.93 -5.01
C ASN A 59 -12.72 3.30 -4.09
N ARG A 60 -11.56 2.88 -4.63
CA ARG A 60 -10.45 2.33 -3.86
C ARG A 60 -9.40 3.40 -3.62
N HIS A 61 -8.82 3.38 -2.44
CA HIS A 61 -7.87 4.40 -2.01
C HIS A 61 -6.61 3.78 -1.43
N VAL A 62 -5.51 4.47 -1.66
CA VAL A 62 -4.21 4.17 -1.09
C VAL A 62 -3.72 5.41 -0.36
N ALA A 63 -3.11 5.22 0.81
CA ALA A 63 -2.47 6.30 1.52
C ALA A 63 -1.13 5.86 2.12
N PHE A 64 -0.19 6.80 2.22
CA PHE A 64 1.08 6.63 2.91
C PHE A 64 1.33 7.82 3.85
N SER A 65 1.91 7.54 5.02
CA SER A 65 2.35 8.62 5.88
C SER A 65 3.54 9.36 5.26
N MET A 66 3.43 10.66 5.29
CA MET A 66 4.56 11.56 5.07
C MET A 66 5.24 11.88 6.42
N GLY A 67 6.07 12.89 6.49
CA GLY A 67 6.56 13.43 7.74
C GLY A 67 5.51 14.31 8.43
N ASN A 68 5.71 14.57 9.74
CA ASN A 68 4.93 15.54 10.52
C ASN A 68 3.42 15.24 10.66
N GLY A 69 3.01 13.98 10.48
CA GLY A 69 1.61 13.59 10.60
C GLY A 69 0.77 13.75 9.33
N ASP A 70 1.34 14.28 8.26
CA ASP A 70 0.67 14.40 6.98
C ASP A 70 0.55 13.05 6.27
N MET A 71 -0.46 12.95 5.41
CA MET A 71 -0.73 11.75 4.60
C MET A 71 -0.74 12.11 3.11
N TRP A 72 0.03 11.37 2.32
CA TRP A 72 -0.16 11.30 0.87
C TRP A 72 -1.31 10.32 0.59
N HIS A 73 -2.23 10.70 -0.26
CA HIS A 73 -3.42 9.92 -0.56
C HIS A 73 -3.76 10.02 -2.04
N GLU A 74 -4.15 8.89 -2.65
CA GLU A 74 -4.60 8.85 -4.04
C GLU A 74 -5.66 7.75 -4.25
N PRO A 75 -6.71 8.00 -5.06
CA PRO A 75 -7.58 6.94 -5.53
C PRO A 75 -6.84 6.02 -6.52
N VAL A 76 -7.19 4.74 -6.55
CA VAL A 76 -6.61 3.76 -7.49
C VAL A 76 -6.91 4.14 -8.93
N GLN A 77 -8.07 4.72 -9.20
CA GLN A 77 -8.42 5.33 -10.48
C GLN A 77 -8.88 6.77 -10.27
N PRO A 78 -8.01 7.77 -10.50
CA PRO A 78 -8.38 9.17 -10.41
C PRO A 78 -9.43 9.57 -11.45
N LEU A 79 -10.44 10.32 -11.03
CA LEU A 79 -11.50 10.85 -11.92
C LEU A 79 -11.17 12.29 -12.35
N ASP A 80 -9.96 12.49 -12.85
CA ASP A 80 -9.38 13.79 -13.22
C ASP A 80 -9.06 13.93 -14.72
N GLY A 81 -9.71 13.10 -15.55
CA GLY A 81 -9.50 13.10 -17.00
C GLY A 81 -9.80 14.46 -17.67
N ARG A 82 -9.22 14.68 -18.84
CA ARG A 82 -9.38 15.93 -19.61
C ARG A 82 -10.85 16.27 -19.93
N GLN A 83 -11.67 15.25 -20.11
CA GLN A 83 -13.11 15.44 -20.31
C GLN A 83 -13.82 15.15 -18.98
N PRO A 84 -14.69 16.05 -18.48
CA PRO A 84 -15.41 15.77 -17.25
C PRO A 84 -16.37 14.59 -17.46
N LEU A 85 -16.40 13.70 -16.49
CA LEU A 85 -17.35 12.58 -16.44
C LEU A 85 -18.80 13.12 -16.44
N ASP A 86 -19.03 14.15 -15.65
CA ASP A 86 -20.24 14.97 -15.63
C ASP A 86 -19.87 16.41 -15.31
N LYS A 87 -20.44 17.38 -16.01
CA LYS A 87 -20.15 18.81 -15.79
C LYS A 87 -20.80 19.39 -14.54
N SER A 88 -21.84 18.73 -14.04
CA SER A 88 -22.60 19.18 -12.85
C SER A 88 -22.00 18.67 -11.53
N ILE A 89 -21.11 17.67 -11.56
CA ILE A 89 -20.56 17.00 -10.39
C ILE A 89 -19.03 17.03 -10.45
N ASN A 90 -18.41 17.53 -9.38
CA ASN A 90 -16.97 17.43 -9.21
C ASN A 90 -16.61 16.05 -8.60
N TRP A 91 -16.42 15.08 -9.46
CA TRP A 91 -16.09 13.71 -9.08
C TRP A 91 -14.74 13.60 -8.38
N GLN A 92 -13.74 14.36 -8.81
CA GLN A 92 -12.44 14.40 -8.15
C GLN A 92 -12.55 14.88 -6.70
N GLN A 93 -13.32 15.94 -6.45
CA GLN A 93 -13.58 16.42 -5.09
C GLN A 93 -14.28 15.35 -4.25
N ARG A 94 -15.24 14.62 -4.81
CA ARG A 94 -15.90 13.51 -4.09
C ARG A 94 -14.90 12.43 -3.69
N GLN A 95 -13.97 12.05 -4.59
CA GLN A 95 -12.92 11.09 -4.26
C GLN A 95 -11.99 11.62 -3.15
N MET A 96 -11.58 12.88 -3.21
CA MET A 96 -10.74 13.49 -2.18
C MET A 96 -11.42 13.54 -0.80
N LEU A 97 -12.74 13.66 -0.78
CA LEU A 97 -13.55 13.63 0.44
C LEU A 97 -13.90 12.20 0.91
N GLY A 98 -13.45 11.16 0.20
CA GLY A 98 -13.78 9.76 0.52
C GLY A 98 -15.25 9.42 0.33
N LEU A 99 -15.99 10.20 -0.47
CA LEU A 99 -17.41 9.95 -0.74
C LEU A 99 -17.56 8.89 -1.82
N GLU A 100 -18.46 7.94 -1.60
CA GLU A 100 -18.74 6.87 -2.57
C GLU A 100 -19.18 7.44 -3.92
N ILE A 101 -18.54 6.95 -4.99
CA ILE A 101 -18.91 7.20 -6.37
C ILE A 101 -19.86 6.09 -6.81
N PRO A 102 -20.94 6.38 -7.57
CA PRO A 102 -21.88 5.40 -8.03
C PRO A 102 -21.24 4.21 -8.78
N ARG A 103 -21.91 3.06 -8.78
CA ARG A 103 -21.41 1.86 -9.47
C ARG A 103 -21.31 2.10 -10.98
N TYR A 104 -20.36 1.43 -11.64
CA TYR A 104 -20.11 1.53 -13.08
C TYR A 104 -21.37 1.42 -13.95
N GLY A 105 -22.26 0.47 -13.66
CA GLY A 105 -23.50 0.27 -14.41
C GLY A 105 -24.57 1.39 -14.29
N SER A 106 -24.38 2.34 -13.37
CA SER A 106 -25.29 3.51 -13.24
C SER A 106 -24.89 4.68 -14.14
N PHE A 107 -23.70 4.63 -14.73
CA PHE A 107 -23.24 5.63 -15.67
C PHE A 107 -23.76 5.39 -17.08
N ASP A 108 -23.94 6.46 -17.86
CA ASP A 108 -24.30 6.35 -19.28
C ASP A 108 -23.12 5.79 -20.11
N LYS A 109 -23.40 5.46 -21.39
CA LYS A 109 -22.40 4.84 -22.29
C LYS A 109 -21.16 5.70 -22.49
N ARG A 110 -21.30 7.02 -22.58
CA ARG A 110 -20.20 7.96 -22.73
C ARG A 110 -19.34 7.96 -21.48
N GLN A 111 -19.96 8.03 -20.31
CA GLN A 111 -19.26 8.03 -19.02
C GLN A 111 -18.53 6.71 -18.80
N GLN A 112 -19.14 5.56 -19.13
CA GLN A 112 -18.51 4.25 -19.07
C GLN A 112 -17.26 4.20 -19.97
N THR A 113 -17.35 4.68 -21.21
CA THR A 113 -16.19 4.74 -22.11
C THR A 113 -15.06 5.59 -21.52
N LEU A 114 -15.36 6.73 -20.92
CA LEU A 114 -14.34 7.55 -20.27
C LEU A 114 -13.69 6.83 -19.09
N LEU A 115 -14.47 6.13 -18.26
CA LEU A 115 -13.95 5.36 -17.14
C LEU A 115 -13.04 4.22 -17.60
N ASP A 116 -13.36 3.57 -18.71
CA ASP A 116 -12.56 2.49 -19.30
C ASP A 116 -11.22 3.00 -19.88
N GLU A 117 -11.21 4.22 -20.43
CA GLU A 117 -10.02 4.85 -21.01
C GLU A 117 -9.08 5.48 -19.97
N TRP A 118 -9.59 5.83 -18.79
CA TRP A 118 -8.79 6.48 -17.77
C TRP A 118 -7.86 5.51 -17.05
N ALA A 119 -6.63 5.96 -16.85
CA ALA A 119 -5.62 5.16 -16.20
C ALA A 119 -6.00 4.82 -14.76
N SER A 120 -5.70 3.60 -14.37
CA SER A 120 -5.75 3.13 -12.99
C SER A 120 -4.39 2.56 -12.57
N TRP A 121 -4.10 2.64 -11.28
CA TRP A 121 -2.81 2.27 -10.70
C TRP A 121 -2.91 0.95 -9.95
N ASP A 122 -1.99 0.03 -10.22
CA ASP A 122 -2.00 -1.30 -9.61
C ASP A 122 -1.03 -1.44 -8.44
N GLY A 123 0.10 -0.76 -8.52
CA GLY A 123 1.13 -0.82 -7.51
C GLY A 123 1.53 0.54 -6.96
N PHE A 124 1.76 0.60 -5.63
CA PHE A 124 2.21 1.80 -4.92
C PHE A 124 3.31 1.42 -3.93
N ARG A 125 4.31 2.28 -3.77
CA ARG A 125 5.44 2.00 -2.91
C ARG A 125 5.95 3.25 -2.21
N LEU A 126 6.03 3.19 -0.89
CA LEU A 126 6.79 4.10 -0.05
C LEU A 126 8.14 3.45 0.26
N SER A 127 9.25 4.15 0.04
CA SER A 127 10.60 3.66 0.34
C SER A 127 11.41 4.72 1.06
N GLN A 128 11.94 4.37 2.23
CA GLN A 128 12.94 5.15 2.98
C GLN A 128 14.29 4.44 2.81
N LEU A 129 15.17 4.98 1.97
CA LEU A 129 16.44 4.33 1.62
C LEU A 129 17.63 4.82 2.44
N ASN A 130 17.48 5.98 3.08
CA ASN A 130 18.45 6.58 3.99
C ASN A 130 17.70 7.41 5.04
N ASP A 131 18.41 8.01 5.99
CA ASP A 131 17.85 8.80 7.07
C ASP A 131 17.27 10.16 6.64
N GLY A 132 17.61 10.61 5.45
CA GLY A 132 17.29 11.95 4.94
C GLY A 132 16.26 12.01 3.82
N SER A 133 15.80 10.87 3.27
CA SER A 133 14.84 10.93 2.18
C SER A 133 13.99 9.67 2.02
N PHE A 134 12.71 9.88 1.73
CA PHE A 134 11.81 8.84 1.24
C PHE A 134 11.21 9.23 -0.10
N THR A 135 10.72 8.22 -0.81
CA THR A 135 10.00 8.40 -2.08
C THR A 135 8.70 7.62 -2.07
N ILE A 136 7.66 8.21 -2.67
CA ILE A 136 6.43 7.50 -3.02
C ILE A 136 6.38 7.35 -4.54
N ARG A 137 6.14 6.13 -4.99
CA ARG A 137 6.08 5.77 -6.40
C ARG A 137 4.83 4.93 -6.68
N LYS A 138 4.35 4.99 -7.91
CA LYS A 138 3.23 4.17 -8.39
C LYS A 138 3.50 3.59 -9.78
N ARG A 139 2.77 2.55 -10.14
CA ARG A 139 2.82 1.90 -11.47
C ARG A 139 1.45 1.37 -11.86
N THR A 140 1.23 1.26 -13.15
CA THR A 140 -0.06 0.77 -13.70
C THR A 140 -0.17 -0.75 -13.70
N GLN A 141 0.95 -1.47 -13.76
CA GLN A 141 1.02 -2.94 -13.78
C GLN A 141 2.37 -3.41 -13.22
N ALA A 142 2.46 -4.68 -12.83
CA ALA A 142 3.64 -5.25 -12.19
C ALA A 142 4.93 -5.16 -13.06
N ASP A 143 4.80 -5.24 -14.39
CA ASP A 143 5.88 -5.18 -15.37
C ASP A 143 6.21 -3.77 -15.85
N ARG A 144 5.47 -2.74 -15.38
CA ARG A 144 5.67 -1.35 -15.81
C ARG A 144 6.62 -0.58 -14.89
N PRO A 145 7.31 0.43 -15.44
CA PRO A 145 8.19 1.29 -14.66
C PRO A 145 7.47 2.00 -13.52
N TRP A 146 8.19 2.21 -12.43
CA TRP A 146 7.74 3.02 -11.31
C TRP A 146 7.82 4.52 -11.65
N ILE A 147 6.74 5.23 -11.42
CA ILE A 147 6.63 6.68 -11.59
C ILE A 147 6.70 7.34 -10.21
N GLY A 148 7.59 8.29 -10.03
CA GLY A 148 7.68 9.08 -8.79
C GLY A 148 6.50 10.03 -8.66
N THR A 149 5.89 10.08 -7.48
CA THR A 149 4.76 10.95 -7.19
C THR A 149 5.09 11.97 -6.11
N TYR A 150 5.89 11.57 -5.12
CA TYR A 150 6.26 12.42 -4.00
C TYR A 150 7.65 12.05 -3.45
N THR A 151 8.35 13.04 -2.90
CA THR A 151 9.59 12.86 -2.14
C THR A 151 9.52 13.70 -0.88
N GLY A 152 10.05 13.18 0.21
CA GLY A 152 10.13 13.90 1.48
C GLY A 152 11.34 13.46 2.29
N HIS A 153 11.48 14.02 3.50
CA HIS A 153 12.65 13.79 4.33
C HIS A 153 12.56 12.47 5.12
N ARG A 154 11.57 12.34 6.01
CA ARG A 154 11.40 11.18 6.89
C ARG A 154 9.93 10.80 6.96
N SER A 155 9.58 9.57 6.62
CA SER A 155 8.22 9.05 6.74
C SER A 155 8.00 8.37 8.08
N ASN A 156 6.77 8.45 8.60
CA ASN A 156 6.35 7.71 9.80
C ASN A 156 6.06 6.23 9.54
N GLY A 157 6.12 5.77 8.28
CA GLY A 157 6.04 4.35 7.92
C GLY A 157 4.67 3.74 8.09
N LEU A 158 3.61 4.40 7.60
CA LEU A 158 2.26 3.85 7.53
C LEU A 158 1.82 3.76 6.07
N ALA A 159 1.18 2.65 5.71
CA ALA A 159 0.47 2.45 4.45
C ALA A 159 -0.96 2.01 4.73
N PHE A 160 -1.88 2.43 3.89
CA PHE A 160 -3.28 2.02 3.88
C PHE A 160 -3.71 1.65 2.48
N VAL A 161 -4.52 0.60 2.37
CA VAL A 161 -5.28 0.28 1.16
C VAL A 161 -6.68 -0.19 1.56
N GLY A 162 -7.68 0.31 0.84
CA GLY A 162 -9.07 -0.03 1.11
C GLY A 162 -10.04 0.59 0.12
N ASP A 163 -11.31 0.38 0.37
CA ASP A 163 -12.44 0.98 -0.33
C ASP A 163 -13.47 1.52 0.68
N HIS A 164 -14.62 1.98 0.20
CA HIS A 164 -15.69 2.53 1.06
C HIS A 164 -16.25 1.51 2.08
N SER A 165 -16.02 0.21 1.90
CA SER A 165 -16.44 -0.84 2.85
C SER A 165 -15.44 -1.08 3.98
N GLY A 166 -14.23 -0.50 3.87
CA GLY A 166 -13.14 -0.63 4.83
C GLY A 166 -11.80 -0.90 4.17
N GLY A 167 -10.79 -1.16 4.98
CA GLY A 167 -9.44 -1.43 4.49
C GLY A 167 -8.50 -1.84 5.62
N VAL A 168 -7.22 -1.97 5.27
CA VAL A 168 -6.16 -2.32 6.21
C VAL A 168 -5.09 -1.23 6.19
N ALA A 169 -4.71 -0.77 7.37
CA ALA A 169 -3.53 0.04 7.58
C ALA A 169 -2.43 -0.82 8.21
N LEU A 170 -1.21 -0.70 7.71
CA LEU A 170 -0.03 -1.34 8.24
C LEU A 170 1.02 -0.28 8.56
N SER A 171 1.54 -0.30 9.78
CA SER A 171 2.60 0.61 10.20
C SER A 171 3.81 -0.16 10.70
N LEU A 172 4.99 0.30 10.30
CA LEU A 172 6.26 -0.14 10.84
C LEU A 172 6.75 0.87 11.88
N ARG A 173 7.01 0.37 13.09
CA ARG A 173 7.62 1.20 14.14
C ARG A 173 9.05 1.59 13.73
N ASP A 174 9.42 2.83 14.04
CA ASP A 174 10.76 3.37 13.77
C ASP A 174 11.19 3.25 12.29
N PHE A 175 10.24 3.45 11.36
CA PHE A 175 10.39 3.19 9.93
C PHE A 175 11.59 3.92 9.30
N TRP A 176 11.71 5.23 9.53
CA TRP A 176 12.83 6.00 8.95
C TRP A 176 14.16 5.72 9.67
N GLN A 177 14.13 5.29 10.94
CA GLN A 177 15.32 4.94 11.70
C GLN A 177 15.90 3.59 11.28
N GLN A 178 15.02 2.69 10.80
CA GLN A 178 15.37 1.33 10.37
C GLN A 178 15.56 1.23 8.86
N TYR A 179 16.03 2.32 8.24
CA TYR A 179 16.32 2.27 6.80
C TYR A 179 17.42 1.24 6.49
N PRO A 180 17.39 0.66 5.29
CA PRO A 180 16.39 0.79 4.23
C PRO A 180 15.12 0.00 4.55
N SER A 181 13.95 0.63 4.40
CA SER A 181 12.65 0.00 4.63
C SER A 181 11.63 0.44 3.59
N SER A 182 10.63 -0.39 3.32
CA SER A 182 9.59 -0.03 2.39
C SER A 182 8.24 -0.65 2.72
N LEU A 183 7.18 0.07 2.32
CA LEU A 183 5.81 -0.39 2.31
C LEU A 183 5.33 -0.48 0.87
N LEU A 184 4.83 -1.64 0.47
CA LEU A 184 4.44 -1.94 -0.89
C LEU A 184 2.98 -2.37 -0.93
N ILE A 185 2.21 -1.82 -1.84
CA ILE A 185 0.86 -2.24 -2.18
C ILE A 185 0.89 -2.69 -3.63
N ASP A 186 0.56 -3.94 -3.89
CA ASP A 186 0.41 -4.50 -5.24
C ASP A 186 -1.00 -5.08 -5.41
N GLY A 187 -1.48 -5.10 -6.65
CA GLY A 187 -2.80 -5.64 -6.99
C GLY A 187 -3.96 -4.75 -6.55
N ALA A 188 -3.77 -3.44 -6.42
CA ALA A 188 -4.82 -2.49 -6.01
C ALA A 188 -6.03 -2.47 -6.97
N ARG A 189 -5.84 -2.90 -8.23
CA ARG A 189 -6.90 -3.08 -9.23
C ARG A 189 -7.64 -4.41 -9.11
N SER A 190 -7.06 -5.39 -8.43
CA SER A 190 -7.59 -6.74 -8.31
C SER A 190 -8.65 -6.84 -7.19
N ALA A 191 -9.36 -7.97 -7.09
CA ALA A 191 -10.29 -8.23 -6.01
C ALA A 191 -9.62 -8.35 -4.62
N SER A 192 -8.29 -8.49 -4.59
CA SER A 192 -7.48 -8.45 -3.38
C SER A 192 -6.17 -7.75 -3.68
N ALA A 193 -5.81 -6.78 -2.87
CA ALA A 193 -4.50 -6.17 -2.86
C ALA A 193 -3.60 -6.87 -1.86
N THR A 194 -2.30 -6.83 -2.10
CA THR A 194 -1.28 -7.29 -1.16
C THR A 194 -0.58 -6.09 -0.55
N LEU A 195 -0.63 -5.97 0.76
CA LEU A 195 0.10 -4.95 1.52
C LEU A 195 1.31 -5.59 2.19
N THR A 196 2.51 -5.19 1.80
CA THR A 196 3.77 -5.77 2.28
C THR A 196 4.64 -4.71 2.96
N ALA A 197 5.10 -5.02 4.16
CA ALA A 197 6.14 -4.27 4.86
C ALA A 197 7.47 -5.00 4.74
N TRP A 198 8.47 -4.37 4.15
CA TRP A 198 9.83 -4.91 4.00
C TRP A 198 10.77 -4.27 5.01
N LEU A 199 11.47 -5.13 5.75
CA LEU A 199 12.47 -4.76 6.77
C LEU A 199 13.90 -5.11 6.34
N TRP A 200 14.08 -5.55 5.13
CA TRP A 200 15.38 -6.05 4.56
C TRP A 200 15.91 -7.30 5.19
#